data_7b606e32d24c12e1356878929a87c5c5
#
_entry.id   7b606e32d24c12e1356878929a87c5c5
#
_cell.length_a   1.000
_cell.length_b   1.000
_cell.length_c   1.000
_cell.angle_alpha   90.00
_cell.angle_beta   90.00
_cell.angle_gamma   90.00
#
_symmetry.space_group_name_H-M   'P 1'
#
loop_
_entity.id
_entity.type
_entity.pdbx_description
1 polymer ?
#
loop_
_entity_poly.entity_id
_entity_poly.type
_entity_poly.pdbx_seq_one_letter_code
_entity_poly.pdbx_strand_id
1 'polypeptide(L)'
;MLQAFYLGTSRSADAFTIAYVIPNLLRRLTGEGAMTAAFIPVFTEVKEKEKREELWHFAHSFFFNLTMVMAFLMVVGILIAPFLVKIIAIGFKDLEGKWELTIVLTRIMFPYIFLISLAALAMAILNSYKKFFVPAFTPVLFNLAIITTAVLFANKTEEPAYVFAAGVVVGGILQLSFQIPFLWKQGMRFKPSLDFKHPAIRKVGRLMIPGIFGVGISQINFAISRMIASVLEEGSVSSLYYASRVQELTLGLFSIALAIALLPAFSELAAHQDTEGMKRTLTFSLKLISMVTFPAAAGLLILNRPIIQVLYQRGVFDDLSTAMSASCLLFFSFGLPFISGAKILAPAFYSLKDTKTPVVVAFFVMLSYIGLSLILMKPLRVGGIALALSLASVLNFTLLFFLLQKKIGPIKKRDVVVSAGKSLFFTVVMASAVRMFVERFRFEKLPFIEQLGVLLASVVGGILIYVLLHLFFNHEDLRILRSLFSKEKIVKESD
;
A
#
# COMPACT_ATOMS: atom_id res chain seq x y z
N MET A 1 6.56 -14.51 0.73
CA MET A 1 7.46 -15.65 0.47
C MET A 1 6.76 -17.00 0.64
N LEU A 2 6.20 -17.36 1.81
CA LEU A 2 5.53 -18.66 1.97
C LEU A 2 4.36 -18.89 1.00
N GLN A 3 3.55 -17.88 0.72
CA GLN A 3 2.51 -17.99 -0.30
C GLN A 3 3.10 -18.35 -1.68
N ALA A 4 4.21 -17.74 -2.08
CA ALA A 4 4.91 -18.09 -3.31
C ALA A 4 5.46 -19.53 -3.26
N PHE A 5 6.05 -19.93 -2.12
CA PHE A 5 6.61 -21.26 -1.95
C PHE A 5 5.55 -22.38 -2.10
N TYR A 6 4.37 -22.22 -1.50
CA TYR A 6 3.33 -23.25 -1.51
C TYR A 6 2.31 -23.13 -2.65
N LEU A 7 2.06 -21.92 -3.13
CA LEU A 7 1.02 -21.68 -4.15
C LEU A 7 1.58 -21.24 -5.52
N GLY A 8 2.83 -20.75 -5.59
CA GLY A 8 3.41 -20.24 -6.84
C GLY A 8 2.56 -19.14 -7.49
N THR A 9 2.37 -19.26 -8.81
CA THR A 9 1.40 -18.49 -9.59
C THR A 9 0.30 -19.40 -10.16
N SER A 10 -0.05 -20.43 -9.42
CA SER A 10 -1.07 -21.41 -9.82
C SER A 10 -2.48 -20.86 -9.69
N ARG A 11 -3.44 -21.71 -10.14
CA ARG A 11 -4.88 -21.53 -9.91
C ARG A 11 -5.20 -21.15 -8.46
N SER A 12 -4.57 -21.83 -7.50
CA SER A 12 -4.77 -21.63 -6.06
C SER A 12 -4.25 -20.28 -5.57
N ALA A 13 -3.10 -19.84 -6.11
CA ALA A 13 -2.54 -18.52 -5.81
C ALA A 13 -3.44 -17.37 -6.29
N ASP A 14 -3.97 -17.50 -7.50
CA ASP A 14 -4.89 -16.51 -8.07
C ASP A 14 -6.21 -16.49 -7.30
N ALA A 15 -6.78 -17.67 -7.01
CA ALA A 15 -8.02 -17.81 -6.25
C ALA A 15 -7.89 -17.19 -4.85
N PHE A 16 -6.80 -17.48 -4.13
CA PHE A 16 -6.51 -16.91 -2.83
C PHE A 16 -6.32 -15.39 -2.90
N THR A 17 -5.58 -14.91 -3.91
CA THR A 17 -5.31 -13.48 -4.08
C THR A 17 -6.60 -12.69 -4.32
N ILE A 18 -7.50 -13.19 -5.18
CA ILE A 18 -8.83 -12.58 -5.42
C ILE A 18 -9.68 -12.64 -4.16
N ALA A 19 -9.79 -13.82 -3.54
CA ALA A 19 -10.60 -14.01 -2.35
C ALA A 19 -10.16 -13.08 -1.19
N TYR A 20 -8.87 -12.79 -1.07
CA TYR A 20 -8.33 -11.88 -0.07
C TYR A 20 -8.59 -10.39 -0.38
N VAL A 21 -8.84 -10.02 -1.65
CA VAL A 21 -9.12 -8.61 -2.03
C VAL A 21 -10.34 -8.07 -1.28
N ILE A 22 -11.41 -8.84 -1.18
CA ILE A 22 -12.68 -8.40 -0.60
C ILE A 22 -12.53 -8.07 0.90
N PRO A 23 -12.05 -9.00 1.75
CA PRO A 23 -11.79 -8.72 3.16
C PRO A 23 -10.81 -7.55 3.36
N ASN A 24 -9.76 -7.47 2.55
CA ASN A 24 -8.75 -6.43 2.66
C ASN A 24 -9.29 -5.04 2.26
N LEU A 25 -10.15 -4.97 1.25
CA LEU A 25 -10.82 -3.73 0.85
C LEU A 25 -11.69 -3.19 1.98
N LEU A 26 -12.55 -4.04 2.54
CA LEU A 26 -13.42 -3.65 3.65
C LEU A 26 -12.62 -3.29 4.91
N ARG A 27 -11.54 -4.03 5.22
CA ARG A 27 -10.60 -3.67 6.30
C ARG A 27 -10.07 -2.25 6.16
N ARG A 28 -9.63 -1.86 4.97
CA ARG A 28 -9.11 -0.50 4.72
C ARG A 28 -10.19 0.57 4.80
N LEU A 29 -11.41 0.24 4.40
CA LEU A 29 -12.56 1.16 4.49
C LEU A 29 -13.02 1.37 5.93
N THR A 30 -13.16 0.28 6.70
CA THR A 30 -13.75 0.30 8.04
C THR A 30 -12.71 0.41 9.15
N GLY A 31 -11.60 -0.34 9.07
CA GLY A 31 -10.67 -0.52 10.18
C GLY A 31 -9.57 0.54 10.26
N GLU A 32 -8.79 0.69 9.19
CA GLU A 32 -7.55 1.48 9.24
C GLU A 32 -7.73 2.93 8.77
N GLY A 33 -8.83 3.26 8.12
CA GLY A 33 -9.02 4.57 7.50
C GLY A 33 -10.11 5.40 8.17
N ALA A 34 -11.33 5.27 7.66
CA ALA A 34 -12.43 6.17 8.01
C ALA A 34 -12.86 6.05 9.48
N MET A 35 -12.92 4.82 10.03
CA MET A 35 -13.38 4.60 11.41
C MET A 35 -12.37 5.17 12.42
N THR A 36 -11.10 4.86 12.30
CA THR A 36 -10.08 5.33 13.25
C THR A 36 -9.99 6.86 13.24
N ALA A 37 -10.02 7.47 12.04
CA ALA A 37 -9.98 8.92 11.87
C ALA A 37 -11.21 9.62 12.44
N ALA A 38 -12.39 8.98 12.38
CA ALA A 38 -13.65 9.53 12.91
C ALA A 38 -13.82 9.26 14.41
N PHE A 39 -13.43 8.07 14.88
CA PHE A 39 -13.66 7.63 16.25
C PHE A 39 -12.73 8.31 17.26
N ILE A 40 -11.43 8.41 16.98
CA ILE A 40 -10.42 8.93 17.93
C ILE A 40 -10.76 10.36 18.40
N PRO A 41 -11.07 11.33 17.53
CA PRO A 41 -11.41 12.68 17.97
C PRO A 41 -12.66 12.72 18.85
N VAL A 42 -13.70 11.98 18.46
CA VAL A 42 -14.97 11.95 19.22
C VAL A 42 -14.79 11.25 20.58
N PHE A 43 -14.04 10.13 20.60
CA PHE A 43 -13.75 9.43 21.85
C PHE A 43 -12.90 10.30 22.80
N THR A 44 -11.92 11.02 22.27
CA THR A 44 -11.10 11.95 23.07
C THR A 44 -11.94 13.11 23.61
N GLU A 45 -12.85 13.66 22.80
CA GLU A 45 -13.75 14.72 23.24
C GLU A 45 -14.67 14.26 24.37
N VAL A 46 -15.29 13.07 24.24
CA VAL A 46 -16.13 12.49 25.30
C VAL A 46 -15.30 12.20 26.56
N LYS A 47 -14.08 11.70 26.39
CA LYS A 47 -13.16 11.41 27.50
C LYS A 47 -12.77 12.66 28.32
N GLU A 48 -12.66 13.81 27.65
CA GLU A 48 -12.27 15.07 28.29
C GLU A 48 -13.47 15.84 28.90
N LYS A 49 -14.65 15.71 28.27
CA LYS A 49 -15.83 16.52 28.66
C LYS A 49 -16.80 15.79 29.54
N GLU A 50 -16.88 14.47 29.46
CA GLU A 50 -17.91 13.68 30.11
C GLU A 50 -17.37 12.84 31.27
N LYS A 51 -18.28 12.36 32.12
CA LYS A 51 -17.93 11.44 33.20
C LYS A 51 -17.45 10.10 32.64
N ARG A 52 -16.62 9.40 33.41
CA ARG A 52 -16.06 8.10 33.04
C ARG A 52 -17.12 7.04 32.70
N GLU A 53 -18.28 7.13 33.33
CA GLU A 53 -19.43 6.24 33.07
C GLU A 53 -19.97 6.42 31.67
N GLU A 54 -20.16 7.69 31.25
CA GLU A 54 -20.64 8.04 29.91
C GLU A 54 -19.65 7.68 28.82
N LEU A 55 -18.35 7.90 29.07
CA LEU A 55 -17.29 7.46 28.17
C LEU A 55 -17.37 5.96 27.89
N TRP A 56 -17.51 5.15 28.96
CA TRP A 56 -17.59 3.71 28.77
C TRP A 56 -18.93 3.25 28.23
N HIS A 57 -20.02 3.95 28.54
CA HIS A 57 -21.31 3.71 27.91
C HIS A 57 -21.22 3.92 26.40
N PHE A 58 -20.63 5.03 25.95
CA PHE A 58 -20.36 5.28 24.54
C PHE A 58 -19.48 4.18 23.92
N ALA A 59 -18.37 3.83 24.56
CA ALA A 59 -17.46 2.81 24.05
C ALA A 59 -18.11 1.43 23.91
N HIS A 60 -18.89 1.00 24.91
CA HIS A 60 -19.64 -0.26 24.88
C HIS A 60 -20.72 -0.23 23.78
N SER A 61 -21.53 0.81 23.73
CA SER A 61 -22.58 0.94 22.72
C SER A 61 -21.99 0.96 21.31
N PHE A 62 -20.86 1.66 21.09
CA PHE A 62 -20.19 1.66 19.80
C PHE A 62 -19.63 0.27 19.45
N PHE A 63 -19.01 -0.42 20.42
CA PHE A 63 -18.47 -1.78 20.23
C PHE A 63 -19.58 -2.76 19.83
N PHE A 64 -20.72 -2.78 20.56
CA PHE A 64 -21.80 -3.72 20.28
C PHE A 64 -22.58 -3.37 19.02
N ASN A 65 -22.79 -2.09 18.73
CA ASN A 65 -23.36 -1.65 17.45
C ASN A 65 -22.48 -2.04 16.27
N LEU A 66 -21.16 -1.83 16.38
CA LEU A 66 -20.20 -2.25 15.37
C LEU A 66 -20.18 -3.79 15.21
N THR A 67 -20.21 -4.52 16.32
CA THR A 67 -20.32 -5.99 16.35
C THR A 67 -21.52 -6.46 15.55
N MET A 68 -22.71 -5.88 15.81
CA MET A 68 -23.95 -6.25 15.14
C MET A 68 -23.87 -5.93 13.64
N VAL A 69 -23.42 -4.74 13.27
CA VAL A 69 -23.30 -4.32 11.87
C VAL A 69 -22.29 -5.21 11.13
N MET A 70 -21.14 -5.48 11.72
CA MET A 70 -20.11 -6.31 11.08
C MET A 70 -20.49 -7.78 11.02
N ALA A 71 -21.20 -8.32 12.02
CA ALA A 71 -21.75 -9.66 11.98
C ALA A 71 -22.80 -9.80 10.86
N PHE A 72 -23.69 -8.81 10.71
CA PHE A 72 -24.65 -8.77 9.60
C PHE A 72 -23.92 -8.73 8.25
N LEU A 73 -22.95 -7.83 8.07
CA LEU A 73 -22.16 -7.73 6.83
C LEU A 73 -21.36 -9.01 6.54
N MET A 74 -20.86 -9.68 7.57
CA MET A 74 -20.19 -10.97 7.45
C MET A 74 -21.12 -12.04 6.90
N VAL A 75 -22.31 -12.20 7.50
CA VAL A 75 -23.31 -13.19 7.07
C VAL A 75 -23.78 -12.90 5.64
N VAL A 76 -24.15 -11.65 5.36
CA VAL A 76 -24.55 -11.24 4.00
C VAL A 76 -23.43 -11.48 3.01
N GLY A 77 -22.20 -11.12 3.36
CA GLY A 77 -21.03 -11.32 2.49
C GLY A 77 -20.74 -12.79 2.17
N ILE A 78 -20.89 -13.69 3.16
CA ILE A 78 -20.76 -15.15 2.94
C ILE A 78 -21.83 -15.64 1.98
N LEU A 79 -23.07 -15.16 2.12
CA LEU A 79 -24.17 -15.54 1.24
C LEU A 79 -24.00 -15.05 -0.20
N ILE A 80 -23.59 -13.78 -0.36
CA ILE A 80 -23.41 -13.16 -1.67
C ILE A 80 -22.00 -13.38 -2.25
N ALA A 81 -21.13 -14.18 -1.60
CA ALA A 81 -19.77 -14.45 -2.08
C ALA A 81 -19.71 -14.87 -3.56
N PRO A 82 -20.60 -15.73 -4.10
CA PRO A 82 -20.61 -16.06 -5.53
C PRO A 82 -20.80 -14.82 -6.43
N PHE A 83 -21.66 -13.90 -6.02
CA PHE A 83 -21.90 -12.67 -6.77
C PHE A 83 -20.69 -11.70 -6.68
N LEU A 84 -20.07 -11.56 -5.52
CA LEU A 84 -18.86 -10.75 -5.35
C LEU A 84 -17.69 -11.27 -6.19
N VAL A 85 -17.47 -12.59 -6.18
CA VAL A 85 -16.45 -13.24 -7.00
C VAL A 85 -16.75 -13.05 -8.49
N LYS A 86 -18.03 -13.12 -8.90
CA LYS A 86 -18.44 -12.86 -10.29
C LYS A 86 -18.07 -11.47 -10.77
N ILE A 87 -18.10 -10.47 -9.90
CA ILE A 87 -17.74 -9.09 -10.26
C ILE A 87 -16.21 -8.93 -10.30
N ILE A 88 -15.48 -9.46 -9.31
CA ILE A 88 -14.04 -9.19 -9.14
C ILE A 88 -13.18 -10.14 -9.98
N ALA A 89 -13.67 -11.33 -10.31
CA ALA A 89 -12.96 -12.36 -11.05
C ALA A 89 -13.77 -12.85 -12.25
N ILE A 90 -14.18 -11.93 -13.11
CA ILE A 90 -15.02 -12.23 -14.30
C ILE A 90 -14.41 -13.33 -15.16
N GLY A 91 -13.08 -13.34 -15.34
CA GLY A 91 -12.38 -14.32 -16.15
C GLY A 91 -12.23 -15.71 -15.52
N PHE A 92 -12.60 -15.91 -14.24
CA PHE A 92 -12.47 -17.23 -13.61
C PHE A 92 -13.64 -18.16 -13.89
N LYS A 93 -14.76 -17.63 -14.39
CA LYS A 93 -16.01 -18.38 -14.57
C LYS A 93 -15.85 -19.60 -15.49
N ASP A 94 -15.01 -19.46 -16.51
CA ASP A 94 -14.83 -20.50 -17.54
C ASP A 94 -13.64 -21.44 -17.22
N LEU A 95 -13.00 -21.28 -16.06
CA LEU A 95 -11.86 -22.09 -15.61
C LEU A 95 -12.32 -23.09 -14.56
N GLU A 96 -12.31 -24.37 -14.92
CA GLU A 96 -12.77 -25.47 -14.08
C GLU A 96 -12.14 -25.47 -12.68
N GLY A 97 -12.99 -25.51 -11.65
CA GLY A 97 -12.58 -25.54 -10.25
C GLY A 97 -11.98 -24.25 -9.67
N LYS A 98 -11.60 -23.26 -10.50
CA LYS A 98 -11.00 -22.00 -10.03
C LYS A 98 -12.04 -21.05 -9.42
N TRP A 99 -13.21 -21.04 -10.04
CA TRP A 99 -14.37 -20.27 -9.60
C TRP A 99 -14.86 -20.75 -8.23
N GLU A 100 -15.11 -22.06 -8.10
CA GLU A 100 -15.59 -22.68 -6.86
C GLU A 100 -14.60 -22.50 -5.73
N LEU A 101 -13.30 -22.73 -5.99
CA LEU A 101 -12.24 -22.50 -5.02
C LEU A 101 -12.24 -21.06 -4.53
N THR A 102 -12.36 -20.08 -5.44
CA THR A 102 -12.37 -18.65 -5.07
C THR A 102 -13.58 -18.33 -4.17
N ILE A 103 -14.75 -18.88 -4.46
CA ILE A 103 -15.96 -18.69 -3.63
C ILE A 103 -15.74 -19.26 -2.23
N VAL A 104 -15.25 -20.50 -2.14
CA VAL A 104 -15.01 -21.14 -0.84
C VAL A 104 -13.98 -20.38 -0.03
N LEU A 105 -12.84 -19.99 -0.62
CA LEU A 105 -11.82 -19.18 0.04
C LEU A 105 -12.38 -17.82 0.50
N THR A 106 -13.22 -17.18 -0.31
CA THR A 106 -13.90 -15.93 0.06
C THR A 106 -14.76 -16.13 1.29
N ARG A 107 -15.59 -17.19 1.32
CA ARG A 107 -16.44 -17.53 2.47
C ARG A 107 -15.63 -17.80 3.74
N ILE A 108 -14.53 -18.55 3.65
CA ILE A 108 -13.64 -18.82 4.78
C ILE A 108 -13.04 -17.53 5.32
N MET A 109 -12.63 -16.60 4.47
CA MET A 109 -11.97 -15.36 4.89
C MET A 109 -12.93 -14.24 5.28
N PHE A 110 -14.22 -14.32 4.98
CA PHE A 110 -15.20 -13.28 5.33
C PHE A 110 -15.26 -12.96 6.84
N PRO A 111 -15.17 -13.94 7.77
CA PRO A 111 -15.11 -13.67 9.21
C PRO A 111 -13.97 -12.74 9.62
N TYR A 112 -12.90 -12.67 8.85
CA TYR A 112 -11.79 -11.75 9.12
C TYR A 112 -12.23 -10.28 9.13
N ILE A 113 -13.22 -9.89 8.31
CA ILE A 113 -13.74 -8.51 8.27
C ILE A 113 -14.33 -8.12 9.63
N PHE A 114 -15.11 -9.01 10.22
CA PHE A 114 -15.69 -8.82 11.55
C PHE A 114 -14.57 -8.64 12.60
N LEU A 115 -13.63 -9.55 12.64
CA LEU A 115 -12.53 -9.56 13.61
C LEU A 115 -11.65 -8.32 13.50
N ILE A 116 -11.25 -7.95 12.29
CA ILE A 116 -10.34 -6.82 12.07
C ILE A 116 -11.02 -5.47 12.33
N SER A 117 -12.34 -5.35 12.10
CA SER A 117 -13.07 -4.12 12.42
C SER A 117 -13.14 -3.89 13.93
N LEU A 118 -13.35 -4.95 14.71
CA LEU A 118 -13.33 -4.87 16.18
C LEU A 118 -11.90 -4.63 16.71
N ALA A 119 -10.89 -5.26 16.09
CA ALA A 119 -9.49 -5.01 16.42
C ALA A 119 -9.07 -3.56 16.14
N ALA A 120 -9.58 -2.96 15.07
CA ALA A 120 -9.32 -1.57 14.74
C ALA A 120 -10.01 -0.59 15.71
N LEU A 121 -11.19 -0.91 16.19
CA LEU A 121 -11.83 -0.15 17.28
C LEU A 121 -11.03 -0.25 18.57
N ALA A 122 -10.58 -1.45 18.93
CA ALA A 122 -9.69 -1.68 20.08
C ALA A 122 -8.41 -0.84 19.98
N MET A 123 -7.78 -0.84 18.79
CA MET A 123 -6.63 0.00 18.46
C MET A 123 -6.94 1.49 18.64
N ALA A 124 -8.08 1.98 18.14
CA ALA A 124 -8.47 3.37 18.26
C ALA A 124 -8.63 3.81 19.72
N ILE A 125 -9.25 2.96 20.56
CA ILE A 125 -9.38 3.20 22.00
C ILE A 125 -8.00 3.24 22.66
N LEU A 126 -7.14 2.25 22.42
CA LEU A 126 -5.80 2.19 23.01
C LEU A 126 -4.92 3.38 22.58
N ASN A 127 -4.98 3.80 21.32
CA ASN A 127 -4.28 4.98 20.81
C ASN A 127 -4.74 6.27 21.52
N SER A 128 -6.04 6.40 21.81
CA SER A 128 -6.60 7.53 22.58
C SER A 128 -6.10 7.57 24.04
N TYR A 129 -5.62 6.44 24.56
CA TYR A 129 -4.89 6.33 25.82
C TYR A 129 -3.38 6.38 25.69
N LYS A 130 -2.85 6.75 24.49
CA LYS A 130 -1.41 6.81 24.17
C LYS A 130 -0.68 5.47 24.36
N LYS A 131 -1.39 4.35 24.22
CA LYS A 131 -0.85 2.99 24.27
C LYS A 131 -0.58 2.46 22.86
N PHE A 132 0.45 3.00 22.19
CA PHE A 132 0.74 2.73 20.78
C PHE A 132 1.39 1.38 20.50
N PHE A 133 2.14 0.82 21.46
CA PHE A 133 2.87 -0.44 21.27
C PHE A 133 1.94 -1.61 20.94
N VAL A 134 0.85 -1.74 21.70
CA VAL A 134 -0.08 -2.88 21.55
C VAL A 134 -0.71 -2.93 20.16
N PRO A 135 -1.33 -1.84 19.67
CA PRO A 135 -1.83 -1.78 18.30
C PRO A 135 -0.74 -2.02 17.24
N ALA A 136 0.45 -1.42 17.41
CA ALA A 136 1.56 -1.56 16.46
C ALA A 136 2.09 -2.99 16.36
N PHE A 137 1.92 -3.81 17.40
CA PHE A 137 2.36 -5.20 17.41
C PHE A 137 1.36 -6.17 16.74
N THR A 138 0.09 -5.80 16.60
CA THR A 138 -0.95 -6.70 16.07
C THR A 138 -0.70 -7.20 14.63
N PRO A 139 -0.10 -6.44 13.69
CA PRO A 139 0.25 -6.96 12.37
C PRO A 139 1.31 -8.07 12.42
N VAL A 140 2.19 -8.05 13.43
CA VAL A 140 3.18 -9.13 13.64
C VAL A 140 2.47 -10.43 13.98
N LEU A 141 1.48 -10.39 14.88
CA LEU A 141 0.67 -11.55 15.25
C LEU A 141 -0.10 -12.12 14.06
N PHE A 142 -0.65 -11.24 13.21
CA PHE A 142 -1.32 -11.65 11.97
C PHE A 142 -0.38 -12.42 11.03
N ASN A 143 0.82 -11.89 10.81
CA ASN A 143 1.80 -12.56 9.98
C ASN A 143 2.27 -13.87 10.59
N LEU A 144 2.54 -13.91 11.91
CA LEU A 144 2.92 -15.14 12.63
C LEU A 144 1.83 -16.21 12.51
N ALA A 145 0.54 -15.85 12.61
CA ALA A 145 -0.56 -16.79 12.42
C ALA A 145 -0.51 -17.46 11.05
N ILE A 146 -0.39 -16.65 9.98
CA ILE A 146 -0.31 -17.18 8.62
C ILE A 146 0.94 -18.04 8.43
N ILE A 147 2.09 -17.60 8.94
CA ILE A 147 3.35 -18.35 8.85
C ILE A 147 3.20 -19.70 9.56
N THR A 148 2.71 -19.69 10.79
CA THR A 148 2.58 -20.91 11.61
C THR A 148 1.59 -21.88 10.97
N THR A 149 0.41 -21.42 10.54
CA THR A 149 -0.57 -22.28 9.88
C THR A 149 -0.02 -22.87 8.58
N ALA A 150 0.65 -22.06 7.76
CA ALA A 150 1.23 -22.53 6.50
C ALA A 150 2.33 -23.58 6.74
N VAL A 151 3.29 -23.34 7.66
CA VAL A 151 4.39 -24.26 7.93
C VAL A 151 3.89 -25.59 8.53
N LEU A 152 2.89 -25.55 9.41
CA LEU A 152 2.39 -26.75 10.08
C LEU A 152 1.45 -27.60 9.21
N PHE A 153 0.68 -26.99 8.32
CA PHE A 153 -0.45 -27.66 7.68
C PHE A 153 -0.44 -27.61 6.16
N ALA A 154 0.29 -26.71 5.47
CA ALA A 154 0.20 -26.59 4.02
C ALA A 154 0.61 -27.86 3.25
N ASN A 155 1.62 -28.60 3.78
CA ASN A 155 2.04 -29.87 3.18
C ASN A 155 1.10 -31.06 3.50
N LYS A 156 0.08 -30.86 4.35
CA LYS A 156 -0.83 -31.93 4.79
C LYS A 156 -2.18 -31.87 4.07
N THR A 157 -2.36 -30.93 3.16
CA THR A 157 -3.61 -30.69 2.45
C THR A 157 -3.36 -30.72 0.94
N GLU A 158 -4.30 -31.25 0.19
CA GLU A 158 -4.28 -31.24 -1.28
C GLU A 158 -4.35 -29.81 -1.84
N GLU A 159 -5.05 -28.91 -1.11
CA GLU A 159 -5.23 -27.52 -1.52
C GLU A 159 -4.70 -26.58 -0.41
N PRO A 160 -3.41 -26.18 -0.48
CA PRO A 160 -2.79 -25.32 0.53
C PRO A 160 -3.46 -23.93 0.70
N ALA A 161 -4.21 -23.46 -0.31
CA ALA A 161 -4.92 -22.18 -0.22
C ALA A 161 -5.92 -22.13 0.94
N TYR A 162 -6.54 -23.25 1.31
CA TYR A 162 -7.41 -23.32 2.50
C TYR A 162 -6.67 -23.04 3.79
N VAL A 163 -5.43 -23.52 3.90
CA VAL A 163 -4.59 -23.28 5.07
C VAL A 163 -4.24 -21.80 5.22
N PHE A 164 -3.90 -21.14 4.11
CA PHE A 164 -3.66 -19.70 4.10
C PHE A 164 -4.93 -18.92 4.47
N ALA A 165 -6.09 -19.31 3.94
CA ALA A 165 -7.37 -18.68 4.28
C ALA A 165 -7.73 -18.83 5.76
N ALA A 166 -7.54 -20.03 6.33
CA ALA A 166 -7.70 -20.27 7.76
C ALA A 166 -6.71 -19.44 8.59
N GLY A 167 -5.44 -19.35 8.12
CA GLY A 167 -4.40 -18.51 8.76
C GLY A 167 -4.80 -17.03 8.84
N VAL A 168 -5.49 -16.50 7.82
CA VAL A 168 -6.03 -15.13 7.84
C VAL A 168 -7.06 -14.96 8.96
N VAL A 169 -7.96 -15.92 9.15
CA VAL A 169 -8.98 -15.86 10.22
C VAL A 169 -8.34 -15.99 11.59
N VAL A 170 -7.43 -16.97 11.79
CA VAL A 170 -6.67 -17.14 13.03
C VAL A 170 -5.88 -15.86 13.35
N GLY A 171 -5.27 -15.24 12.33
CA GLY A 171 -4.58 -13.96 12.48
C GLY A 171 -5.50 -12.85 12.98
N GLY A 172 -6.74 -12.77 12.45
CA GLY A 172 -7.75 -11.82 12.94
C GLY A 172 -8.16 -12.07 14.39
N ILE A 173 -8.33 -13.33 14.78
CA ILE A 173 -8.62 -13.71 16.17
C ILE A 173 -7.47 -13.27 17.10
N LEU A 174 -6.22 -13.55 16.72
CA LEU A 174 -5.07 -13.14 17.52
C LEU A 174 -4.93 -11.62 17.62
N GLN A 175 -5.18 -10.88 16.54
CA GLN A 175 -5.13 -9.41 16.55
C GLN A 175 -6.14 -8.81 17.51
N LEU A 176 -7.38 -9.33 17.54
CA LEU A 176 -8.41 -8.86 18.46
C LEU A 176 -8.12 -9.30 19.90
N SER A 177 -7.88 -10.60 20.11
CA SER A 177 -7.70 -11.19 21.44
C SER A 177 -6.51 -10.58 22.18
N PHE A 178 -5.41 -10.29 21.49
CA PHE A 178 -4.24 -9.66 22.08
C PHE A 178 -4.52 -8.27 22.67
N GLN A 179 -5.46 -7.52 22.09
CA GLN A 179 -5.80 -6.18 22.57
C GLN A 179 -6.77 -6.17 23.76
N ILE A 180 -7.58 -7.21 23.95
CA ILE A 180 -8.62 -7.29 24.98
C ILE A 180 -8.08 -7.07 26.42
N PRO A 181 -6.98 -7.72 26.87
CA PRO A 181 -6.45 -7.51 28.22
C PRO A 181 -6.02 -6.06 28.47
N PHE A 182 -5.51 -5.40 27.44
CA PHE A 182 -5.09 -4.00 27.55
C PHE A 182 -6.28 -3.03 27.59
N LEU A 183 -7.39 -3.35 26.91
CA LEU A 183 -8.66 -2.61 27.05
C LEU A 183 -9.24 -2.75 28.48
N TRP A 184 -9.20 -3.95 29.04
CA TRP A 184 -9.62 -4.17 30.44
C TRP A 184 -8.79 -3.36 31.43
N LYS A 185 -7.49 -3.24 31.23
CA LYS A 185 -6.60 -2.39 32.07
C LYS A 185 -6.94 -0.91 31.98
N GLN A 186 -7.51 -0.43 30.85
CA GLN A 186 -8.00 0.95 30.74
C GLN A 186 -9.38 1.14 31.38
N GLY A 187 -10.07 0.07 31.74
CA GLY A 187 -11.37 0.09 32.42
C GLY A 187 -12.55 -0.30 31.50
N MET A 188 -12.31 -0.67 30.26
CA MET A 188 -13.35 -1.19 29.38
C MET A 188 -13.83 -2.54 29.91
N ARG A 189 -15.14 -2.64 30.20
CA ARG A 189 -15.79 -3.91 30.55
C ARG A 189 -16.80 -4.19 29.44
N PHE A 190 -16.79 -5.37 28.82
CA PHE A 190 -17.70 -5.71 27.73
C PHE A 190 -19.13 -5.92 28.27
N LYS A 191 -19.81 -4.82 28.56
CA LYS A 191 -21.22 -4.81 28.96
C LYS A 191 -22.08 -4.64 27.69
N PRO A 192 -22.99 -5.57 27.38
CA PRO A 192 -23.89 -5.45 26.25
C PRO A 192 -24.70 -4.14 26.37
N SER A 193 -24.55 -3.31 25.35
CA SER A 193 -25.30 -2.05 25.24
C SER A 193 -25.50 -1.74 23.76
N LEU A 194 -26.75 -1.68 23.32
CA LEU A 194 -27.13 -1.33 21.97
C LEU A 194 -27.82 0.03 22.01
N ASP A 195 -27.10 1.06 21.57
CA ASP A 195 -27.67 2.40 21.48
C ASP A 195 -27.23 3.08 20.18
N PHE A 196 -27.99 2.91 19.13
CA PHE A 196 -27.76 3.58 17.84
C PHE A 196 -28.12 5.07 17.87
N LYS A 197 -28.82 5.53 18.91
CA LYS A 197 -29.30 6.92 19.05
C LYS A 197 -28.30 7.81 19.78
N HIS A 198 -27.29 7.24 20.42
CA HIS A 198 -26.29 7.97 21.18
C HIS A 198 -25.64 9.10 20.33
N PRO A 199 -25.58 10.35 20.81
CA PRO A 199 -25.11 11.51 20.04
C PRO A 199 -23.67 11.31 19.46
N ALA A 200 -22.76 10.79 20.29
CA ALA A 200 -21.39 10.53 19.88
C ALA A 200 -21.31 9.45 18.78
N ILE A 201 -22.15 8.41 18.81
CA ILE A 201 -22.19 7.37 17.77
C ILE A 201 -22.64 7.96 16.44
N ARG A 202 -23.69 8.78 16.44
CA ARG A 202 -24.14 9.49 15.24
C ARG A 202 -23.08 10.44 14.69
N LYS A 203 -22.34 11.12 15.59
CA LYS A 203 -21.22 12.00 15.20
C LYS A 203 -20.12 11.21 14.51
N VAL A 204 -19.68 10.06 15.06
CA VAL A 204 -18.72 9.17 14.42
C VAL A 204 -19.21 8.70 13.05
N GLY A 205 -20.45 8.19 12.97
CA GLY A 205 -21.04 7.72 11.72
C GLY A 205 -21.04 8.81 10.63
N ARG A 206 -21.41 10.04 10.98
CA ARG A 206 -21.40 11.18 10.05
C ARG A 206 -19.99 11.53 9.56
N LEU A 207 -18.98 11.43 10.44
CA LEU A 207 -17.58 11.68 10.09
C LEU A 207 -16.97 10.55 9.26
N MET A 208 -17.44 9.31 9.43
CA MET A 208 -16.97 8.16 8.65
C MET A 208 -17.35 8.22 7.18
N ILE A 209 -18.54 8.73 6.83
CA ILE A 209 -19.07 8.71 5.47
C ILE A 209 -18.07 9.35 4.46
N PRO A 210 -17.61 10.60 4.63
CA PRO A 210 -16.62 11.20 3.74
C PRO A 210 -15.30 10.42 3.68
N GLY A 211 -14.85 9.86 4.82
CA GLY A 211 -13.64 9.07 4.92
C GLY A 211 -13.71 7.78 4.09
N ILE A 212 -14.85 7.09 4.13
CA ILE A 212 -15.10 5.86 3.33
C ILE A 212 -14.99 6.17 1.84
N PHE A 213 -15.59 7.26 1.35
CA PHE A 213 -15.49 7.66 -0.05
C PHE A 213 -14.06 8.01 -0.44
N GLY A 214 -13.31 8.74 0.40
CA GLY A 214 -11.92 9.11 0.14
C GLY A 214 -10.98 7.92 0.01
N VAL A 215 -11.08 6.95 0.92
CA VAL A 215 -10.29 5.70 0.89
C VAL A 215 -10.78 4.77 -0.22
N GLY A 216 -12.11 4.74 -0.48
CA GLY A 216 -12.75 3.84 -1.42
C GLY A 216 -12.20 3.96 -2.84
N ILE A 217 -12.01 5.18 -3.34
CA ILE A 217 -11.53 5.43 -4.71
C ILE A 217 -10.14 4.77 -4.94
N SER A 218 -9.24 4.90 -3.99
CA SER A 218 -7.92 4.27 -4.09
C SER A 218 -7.98 2.73 -4.09
N GLN A 219 -8.93 2.16 -3.36
CA GLN A 219 -9.12 0.70 -3.27
C GLN A 219 -9.79 0.13 -4.52
N ILE A 220 -10.65 0.88 -5.19
CA ILE A 220 -11.28 0.49 -6.45
C ILE A 220 -10.22 0.21 -7.52
N ASN A 221 -9.17 1.01 -7.63
CA ASN A 221 -8.08 0.75 -8.58
C ASN A 221 -7.41 -0.61 -8.38
N PHE A 222 -7.20 -1.03 -7.12
CA PHE A 222 -6.64 -2.35 -6.83
C PHE A 222 -7.59 -3.50 -7.21
N ALA A 223 -8.89 -3.32 -7.00
CA ALA A 223 -9.89 -4.31 -7.39
C ALA A 223 -9.98 -4.41 -8.92
N ILE A 224 -10.00 -3.28 -9.63
CA ILE A 224 -10.02 -3.22 -11.10
C ILE A 224 -8.79 -3.88 -11.70
N SER A 225 -7.59 -3.63 -11.16
CA SER A 225 -6.36 -4.31 -11.61
C SER A 225 -6.50 -5.82 -11.62
N ARG A 226 -7.06 -6.37 -10.55
CA ARG A 226 -7.23 -7.81 -10.39
C ARG A 226 -8.38 -8.34 -11.25
N MET A 227 -9.44 -7.56 -11.40
CA MET A 227 -10.54 -7.90 -12.30
C MET A 227 -10.05 -8.01 -13.75
N ILE A 228 -9.24 -7.07 -14.24
CA ILE A 228 -8.67 -7.14 -15.58
C ILE A 228 -7.66 -8.30 -15.68
N ALA A 229 -6.81 -8.50 -14.66
CA ALA A 229 -5.86 -9.59 -14.64
C ALA A 229 -6.54 -10.98 -14.61
N SER A 230 -7.75 -11.09 -14.06
CA SER A 230 -8.50 -12.36 -14.02
C SER A 230 -8.91 -12.89 -15.38
N VAL A 231 -8.99 -12.03 -16.41
CA VAL A 231 -9.34 -12.39 -17.78
C VAL A 231 -8.14 -12.94 -18.56
N LEU A 232 -6.92 -12.77 -18.01
CA LEU A 232 -5.70 -13.27 -18.62
C LEU A 232 -5.41 -14.71 -18.20
N GLU A 233 -4.28 -15.23 -18.67
CA GLU A 233 -3.78 -16.56 -18.35
C GLU A 233 -3.61 -16.79 -16.84
N GLU A 234 -3.63 -18.07 -16.45
CA GLU A 234 -3.39 -18.49 -15.07
C GLU A 234 -2.06 -17.91 -14.55
N GLY A 235 -2.07 -17.48 -13.28
CA GLY A 235 -0.92 -16.85 -12.65
C GLY A 235 -0.83 -15.34 -12.85
N SER A 236 -1.68 -14.73 -13.70
CA SER A 236 -1.62 -13.29 -13.95
C SER A 236 -1.96 -12.46 -12.70
N VAL A 237 -2.97 -12.86 -11.94
CA VAL A 237 -3.41 -12.14 -10.73
C VAL A 237 -2.33 -12.21 -9.65
N SER A 238 -1.79 -13.39 -9.41
CA SER A 238 -0.75 -13.62 -8.39
C SER A 238 0.59 -13.01 -8.78
N SER A 239 0.99 -13.05 -10.05
CA SER A 239 2.22 -12.39 -10.53
C SER A 239 2.17 -10.87 -10.34
N LEU A 240 1.02 -10.25 -10.66
CA LEU A 240 0.79 -8.83 -10.41
C LEU A 240 0.85 -8.51 -8.90
N TYR A 241 0.33 -9.41 -8.06
CA TYR A 241 0.41 -9.27 -6.61
C TYR A 241 1.85 -9.32 -6.10
N TYR A 242 2.64 -10.32 -6.49
CA TYR A 242 4.03 -10.46 -6.03
C TYR A 242 4.90 -9.27 -6.46
N ALA A 243 4.80 -8.84 -7.72
CA ALA A 243 5.50 -7.67 -8.22
C ALA A 243 5.11 -6.39 -7.49
N SER A 244 3.80 -6.20 -7.22
CA SER A 244 3.31 -5.01 -6.50
C SER A 244 3.87 -4.93 -5.08
N ARG A 245 4.12 -6.06 -4.39
CA ARG A 245 4.73 -6.07 -3.04
C ARG A 245 6.15 -5.52 -3.04
N VAL A 246 6.94 -5.84 -4.07
CA VAL A 246 8.30 -5.30 -4.22
C VAL A 246 8.26 -3.79 -4.47
N GLN A 247 7.36 -3.33 -5.34
CA GLN A 247 7.18 -1.90 -5.61
C GLN A 247 6.69 -1.15 -4.36
N GLU A 248 5.70 -1.69 -3.64
CA GLU A 248 5.15 -1.08 -2.42
C GLU A 248 6.20 -0.92 -1.32
N LEU A 249 7.14 -1.87 -1.18
CA LEU A 249 8.25 -1.76 -0.24
C LEU A 249 9.10 -0.51 -0.54
N THR A 250 9.47 -0.31 -1.81
CA THR A 250 10.25 0.85 -2.24
C THR A 250 9.50 2.16 -2.02
N LEU A 251 8.20 2.19 -2.34
CA LEU A 251 7.34 3.37 -2.09
C LEU A 251 7.20 3.68 -0.60
N GLY A 252 7.10 2.64 0.24
CA GLY A 252 6.94 2.78 1.68
C GLY A 252 8.14 3.41 2.36
N LEU A 253 9.34 2.99 1.97
CA LEU A 253 10.59 3.45 2.56
C LEU A 253 10.85 4.95 2.35
N PHE A 254 10.50 5.49 1.19
CA PHE A 254 10.86 6.87 0.83
C PHE A 254 9.64 7.77 0.60
N SER A 255 8.74 7.38 -0.30
CA SER A 255 7.69 8.28 -0.78
C SER A 255 6.60 8.53 0.25
N ILE A 256 6.19 7.49 0.98
CA ILE A 256 5.14 7.62 2.01
C ILE A 256 5.69 8.36 3.22
N ALA A 257 6.90 8.05 3.65
CA ALA A 257 7.54 8.72 4.78
C ALA A 257 7.69 10.24 4.52
N LEU A 258 8.16 10.61 3.32
CA LEU A 258 8.30 12.01 2.93
C LEU A 258 6.94 12.71 2.83
N ALA A 259 5.93 12.08 2.25
CA ALA A 259 4.59 12.66 2.15
C ALA A 259 3.97 12.95 3.53
N ILE A 260 4.16 12.07 4.51
CA ILE A 260 3.70 12.26 5.89
C ILE A 260 4.42 13.46 6.53
N ALA A 261 5.74 13.58 6.33
CA ALA A 261 6.52 14.68 6.88
C ALA A 261 6.18 16.05 6.24
N LEU A 262 5.78 16.06 4.97
CA LEU A 262 5.47 17.28 4.23
C LEU A 262 4.09 17.87 4.56
N LEU A 263 3.13 17.07 4.98
CA LEU A 263 1.77 17.57 5.24
C LEU A 263 1.72 18.65 6.34
N PRO A 264 2.36 18.50 7.51
CA PRO A 264 2.44 19.56 8.51
C PRO A 264 3.15 20.81 7.99
N ALA A 265 4.29 20.63 7.28
CA ALA A 265 5.06 21.75 6.74
C ALA A 265 4.24 22.58 5.73
N PHE A 266 3.54 21.92 4.78
CA PHE A 266 2.65 22.62 3.86
C PHE A 266 1.47 23.27 4.58
N SER A 267 0.94 22.65 5.64
CA SER A 267 -0.18 23.21 6.42
C SER A 267 0.21 24.46 7.15
N GLU A 268 1.42 24.52 7.73
CA GLU A 268 1.97 25.71 8.38
C GLU A 268 2.17 26.86 7.37
N LEU A 269 2.81 26.58 6.22
CA LEU A 269 3.00 27.56 5.16
C LEU A 269 1.68 28.09 4.60
N ALA A 270 0.69 27.21 4.42
CA ALA A 270 -0.64 27.60 3.98
C ALA A 270 -1.37 28.48 5.01
N ALA A 271 -1.24 28.19 6.31
CA ALA A 271 -1.84 28.99 7.38
C ALA A 271 -1.26 30.43 7.42
N HIS A 272 0.04 30.56 7.14
CA HIS A 272 0.72 31.85 7.04
C HIS A 272 0.60 32.52 5.67
N GLN A 273 -0.11 31.90 4.71
CA GLN A 273 -0.23 32.36 3.33
C GLN A 273 1.13 32.52 2.62
N ASP A 274 2.16 31.84 3.09
CA ASP A 274 3.51 31.85 2.51
C ASP A 274 3.58 30.96 1.25
N THR A 275 3.12 31.53 0.16
CA THR A 275 3.11 30.85 -1.16
C THR A 275 4.53 30.60 -1.68
N GLU A 276 5.48 31.50 -1.41
CA GLU A 276 6.87 31.34 -1.85
C GLU A 276 7.58 30.25 -1.06
N GLY A 277 7.36 30.16 0.25
CA GLY A 277 7.81 29.07 1.08
C GLY A 277 7.25 27.72 0.61
N MET A 278 5.97 27.69 0.25
CA MET A 278 5.33 26.50 -0.31
C MET A 278 5.99 26.07 -1.63
N LYS A 279 6.28 27.00 -2.55
CA LYS A 279 6.97 26.72 -3.82
C LYS A 279 8.39 26.19 -3.57
N ARG A 280 9.14 26.81 -2.62
CA ARG A 280 10.49 26.35 -2.23
C ARG A 280 10.46 24.93 -1.69
N THR A 281 9.59 24.65 -0.71
CA THR A 281 9.42 23.34 -0.10
C THR A 281 9.01 22.29 -1.14
N LEU A 282 8.09 22.62 -2.05
CA LEU A 282 7.68 21.73 -3.14
C LEU A 282 8.83 21.43 -4.10
N THR A 283 9.59 22.47 -4.52
CA THR A 283 10.75 22.31 -5.40
C THR A 283 11.80 21.41 -4.76
N PHE A 284 12.14 21.67 -3.48
CA PHE A 284 13.06 20.83 -2.71
C PHE A 284 12.59 19.38 -2.64
N SER A 285 11.32 19.15 -2.31
CA SER A 285 10.76 17.80 -2.16
C SER A 285 10.72 17.04 -3.48
N LEU A 286 10.45 17.72 -4.60
CA LEU A 286 10.48 17.10 -5.94
C LEU A 286 11.91 16.76 -6.37
N LYS A 287 12.90 17.59 -6.07
CA LYS A 287 14.32 17.27 -6.28
C LYS A 287 14.73 16.06 -5.46
N LEU A 288 14.43 16.05 -4.16
CA LEU A 288 14.76 14.96 -3.24
C LEU A 288 14.15 13.64 -3.69
N ILE A 289 12.85 13.63 -4.02
CA ILE A 289 12.20 12.38 -4.41
C ILE A 289 12.72 11.86 -5.76
N SER A 290 13.02 12.73 -6.73
CA SER A 290 13.60 12.31 -8.01
C SER A 290 15.00 11.71 -7.82
N MET A 291 15.82 12.31 -6.93
CA MET A 291 17.15 11.82 -6.59
C MET A 291 17.14 10.41 -5.97
N VAL A 292 16.08 10.06 -5.25
CA VAL A 292 15.94 8.73 -4.64
C VAL A 292 15.23 7.74 -5.58
N THR A 293 14.17 8.19 -6.26
CA THR A 293 13.31 7.26 -7.00
C THR A 293 13.84 6.89 -8.38
N PHE A 294 14.64 7.73 -9.05
CA PHE A 294 15.25 7.34 -10.32
C PHE A 294 16.23 6.16 -10.18
N PRO A 295 17.23 6.20 -9.27
CA PRO A 295 18.12 5.05 -9.09
C PRO A 295 17.38 3.82 -8.57
N ALA A 296 16.37 3.99 -7.70
CA ALA A 296 15.55 2.89 -7.24
C ALA A 296 14.73 2.25 -8.39
N ALA A 297 14.12 3.07 -9.25
CA ALA A 297 13.39 2.59 -10.42
C ALA A 297 14.31 1.84 -11.40
N ALA A 298 15.50 2.40 -11.69
CA ALA A 298 16.47 1.76 -12.58
C ALA A 298 17.02 0.45 -11.99
N GLY A 299 17.27 0.42 -10.68
CA GLY A 299 17.66 -0.79 -9.96
C GLY A 299 16.59 -1.89 -10.08
N LEU A 300 15.33 -1.57 -9.82
CA LEU A 300 14.22 -2.51 -9.99
C LEU A 300 14.04 -2.93 -11.45
N LEU A 301 14.28 -2.02 -12.41
CA LEU A 301 14.15 -2.29 -13.83
C LEU A 301 15.22 -3.27 -14.32
N ILE A 302 16.47 -3.12 -13.89
CA ILE A 302 17.59 -3.98 -14.31
C ILE A 302 17.58 -5.30 -13.53
N LEU A 303 17.30 -5.22 -12.24
CA LEU A 303 17.32 -6.36 -11.34
C LEU A 303 15.95 -7.03 -11.19
N ASN A 304 14.96 -6.75 -12.07
CA ASN A 304 13.59 -7.28 -11.92
C ASN A 304 13.58 -8.81 -11.75
N ARG A 305 14.23 -9.56 -12.66
CA ARG A 305 14.28 -11.02 -12.61
C ARG A 305 15.13 -11.54 -11.44
N PRO A 306 16.36 -11.07 -11.19
CA PRO A 306 17.14 -11.41 -10.01
C PRO A 306 16.39 -11.17 -8.68
N ILE A 307 15.68 -10.06 -8.54
CA ILE A 307 14.91 -9.75 -7.33
C ILE A 307 13.77 -10.76 -7.14
N ILE A 308 12.96 -11.00 -8.16
CA ILE A 308 11.84 -11.95 -8.09
C ILE A 308 12.36 -13.36 -7.82
N GLN A 309 13.45 -13.75 -8.49
CA GLN A 309 14.07 -15.06 -8.33
C GLN A 309 14.55 -15.27 -6.88
N VAL A 310 15.34 -14.37 -6.33
CA VAL A 310 15.83 -14.46 -4.95
C VAL A 310 14.69 -14.40 -3.91
N LEU A 311 13.66 -13.62 -4.15
CA LEU A 311 12.56 -13.47 -3.19
C LEU A 311 11.56 -14.63 -3.23
N TYR A 312 11.26 -15.16 -4.42
CA TYR A 312 10.08 -16.03 -4.58
C TYR A 312 10.37 -17.38 -5.24
N GLN A 313 11.39 -17.53 -6.09
CA GLN A 313 11.64 -18.77 -6.86
C GLN A 313 12.10 -19.91 -5.95
N ARG A 314 11.14 -20.51 -5.27
CA ARG A 314 11.30 -21.67 -4.37
C ARG A 314 10.00 -22.46 -4.30
N GLY A 315 10.11 -23.76 -4.00
CA GLY A 315 8.96 -24.66 -3.93
C GLY A 315 8.27 -24.76 -5.28
N VAL A 316 6.98 -24.45 -5.34
CA VAL A 316 6.19 -24.50 -6.58
C VAL A 316 6.27 -23.21 -7.44
N PHE A 317 7.01 -22.20 -7.00
CA PHE A 317 7.22 -20.98 -7.79
C PHE A 317 8.34 -21.21 -8.80
N ASP A 318 7.97 -21.50 -10.01
CA ASP A 318 8.85 -21.91 -11.12
C ASP A 318 9.41 -20.72 -11.95
N ASP A 319 10.11 -21.05 -13.05
CA ASP A 319 10.66 -20.07 -13.97
C ASP A 319 9.58 -19.25 -14.70
N LEU A 320 8.43 -19.86 -15.02
CA LEU A 320 7.32 -19.15 -15.65
C LEU A 320 6.72 -18.12 -14.67
N SER A 321 6.51 -18.51 -13.43
CA SER A 321 6.09 -17.63 -12.33
C SER A 321 7.05 -16.46 -12.16
N THR A 322 8.37 -16.74 -12.22
CA THR A 322 9.44 -15.74 -12.16
C THR A 322 9.36 -14.77 -13.33
N ALA A 323 9.23 -15.28 -14.55
CA ALA A 323 9.17 -14.45 -15.76
C ALA A 323 7.95 -13.52 -15.77
N MET A 324 6.76 -14.05 -15.44
CA MET A 324 5.53 -13.26 -15.36
C MET A 324 5.63 -12.16 -14.30
N SER A 325 6.09 -12.48 -13.09
CA SER A 325 6.23 -11.52 -12.00
C SER A 325 7.32 -10.49 -12.27
N ALA A 326 8.44 -10.90 -12.87
CA ALA A 326 9.52 -9.99 -13.27
C ALA A 326 9.08 -9.02 -14.36
N SER A 327 8.29 -9.47 -15.34
CA SER A 327 7.66 -8.59 -16.35
C SER A 327 6.78 -7.53 -15.69
N CYS A 328 5.94 -7.91 -14.72
CA CYS A 328 5.15 -6.93 -13.96
C CYS A 328 6.04 -5.94 -13.21
N LEU A 329 7.10 -6.40 -12.54
CA LEU A 329 8.00 -5.53 -11.77
C LEU A 329 8.74 -4.56 -12.69
N LEU A 330 9.22 -5.03 -13.85
CA LEU A 330 9.84 -4.20 -14.86
C LEU A 330 8.96 -3.02 -15.24
N PHE A 331 7.70 -3.29 -15.59
CA PHE A 331 6.79 -2.23 -16.01
C PHE A 331 6.30 -1.34 -14.84
N PHE A 332 6.15 -1.88 -13.64
CA PHE A 332 5.86 -1.07 -12.45
C PHE A 332 6.99 -0.09 -12.11
N SER A 333 8.24 -0.45 -12.41
CA SER A 333 9.40 0.37 -12.11
C SER A 333 9.39 1.71 -12.85
N PHE A 334 8.85 1.77 -14.07
CA PHE A 334 8.67 3.01 -14.82
C PHE A 334 7.76 4.02 -14.12
N GLY A 335 6.74 3.54 -13.42
CA GLY A 335 5.79 4.39 -12.71
C GLY A 335 6.31 4.95 -11.38
N LEU A 336 7.36 4.35 -10.81
CA LEU A 336 7.82 4.64 -9.45
C LEU A 336 8.10 6.13 -9.18
N PRO A 337 8.85 6.87 -10.01
CA PRO A 337 9.10 8.30 -9.80
C PRO A 337 7.83 9.14 -9.82
N PHE A 338 6.89 8.82 -10.72
CA PHE A 338 5.65 9.58 -10.90
C PHE A 338 4.65 9.29 -9.79
N ILE A 339 4.53 8.03 -9.35
CA ILE A 339 3.73 7.66 -8.16
C ILE A 339 4.24 8.42 -6.95
N SER A 340 5.57 8.46 -6.78
CA SER A 340 6.23 9.15 -5.68
C SER A 340 6.02 10.66 -5.73
N GLY A 341 6.18 11.26 -6.91
CA GLY A 341 5.91 12.67 -7.13
C GLY A 341 4.44 13.06 -6.84
N ALA A 342 3.49 12.25 -7.30
CA ALA A 342 2.06 12.48 -7.01
C ALA A 342 1.75 12.42 -5.51
N LYS A 343 2.42 11.52 -4.75
CA LYS A 343 2.30 11.44 -3.28
C LYS A 343 2.82 12.69 -2.56
N ILE A 344 3.75 13.46 -3.16
CA ILE A 344 4.21 14.74 -2.63
C ILE A 344 3.23 15.87 -2.98
N LEU A 345 2.64 15.84 -4.17
CA LEU A 345 1.71 16.88 -4.61
C LEU A 345 0.38 16.85 -3.84
N ALA A 346 -0.12 15.67 -3.49
CA ALA A 346 -1.41 15.53 -2.82
C ALA A 346 -1.48 16.26 -1.46
N PRO A 347 -0.50 16.17 -0.54
CA PRO A 347 -0.47 16.95 0.70
C PRO A 347 -0.52 18.47 0.49
N ALA A 348 0.09 19.00 -0.58
CA ALA A 348 0.02 20.42 -0.89
C ALA A 348 -1.41 20.87 -1.24
N PHE A 349 -2.20 20.05 -1.95
CA PHE A 349 -3.63 20.34 -2.16
C PHE A 349 -4.41 20.29 -0.86
N TYR A 350 -4.15 19.29 -0.01
CA TYR A 350 -4.85 19.13 1.28
C TYR A 350 -4.59 20.30 2.23
N SER A 351 -3.35 20.81 2.26
CA SER A 351 -2.99 22.00 3.05
C SER A 351 -3.72 23.27 2.59
N LEU A 352 -4.01 23.35 1.28
CA LEU A 352 -4.82 24.43 0.69
C LEU A 352 -6.34 24.17 0.83
N LYS A 353 -6.74 23.20 1.63
CA LYS A 353 -8.15 22.76 1.83
C LYS A 353 -8.85 22.32 0.53
N ASP A 354 -8.10 21.95 -0.50
CA ASP A 354 -8.61 21.43 -1.75
C ASP A 354 -8.49 19.92 -1.83
N THR A 355 -9.47 19.23 -1.30
CA THR A 355 -9.59 17.79 -1.43
C THR A 355 -10.26 17.36 -2.74
N LYS A 356 -10.98 18.28 -3.41
CA LYS A 356 -11.77 18.00 -4.61
C LYS A 356 -10.87 17.74 -5.83
N THR A 357 -9.85 18.57 -6.04
CA THR A 357 -8.97 18.46 -7.22
C THR A 357 -8.27 17.09 -7.29
N PRO A 358 -7.59 16.59 -6.24
CA PRO A 358 -6.98 15.25 -6.28
C PRO A 358 -7.98 14.13 -6.55
N VAL A 359 -9.21 14.22 -6.04
CA VAL A 359 -10.25 13.20 -6.25
C VAL A 359 -10.73 13.20 -7.71
N VAL A 360 -10.97 14.37 -8.30
CA VAL A 360 -11.37 14.49 -9.71
C VAL A 360 -10.25 13.98 -10.63
N VAL A 361 -8.99 14.34 -10.36
CA VAL A 361 -7.85 13.84 -11.11
C VAL A 361 -7.76 12.32 -11.01
N ALA A 362 -7.89 11.76 -9.79
CA ALA A 362 -7.85 10.33 -9.58
C ALA A 362 -8.93 9.57 -10.36
N PHE A 363 -10.12 10.16 -10.52
CA PHE A 363 -11.21 9.58 -11.33
C PHE A 363 -10.82 9.49 -12.82
N PHE A 364 -10.30 10.56 -13.42
CA PHE A 364 -9.86 10.54 -14.81
C PHE A 364 -8.66 9.61 -15.04
N VAL A 365 -7.74 9.58 -14.10
CA VAL A 365 -6.59 8.67 -14.09
C VAL A 365 -7.06 7.21 -14.04
N MET A 366 -8.07 6.90 -13.24
CA MET A 366 -8.68 5.57 -13.17
C MET A 366 -9.27 5.16 -14.53
N LEU A 367 -10.02 6.05 -15.18
CA LEU A 367 -10.58 5.76 -16.52
C LEU A 367 -9.47 5.52 -17.55
N SER A 368 -8.41 6.35 -17.53
CA SER A 368 -7.24 6.18 -18.39
C SER A 368 -6.53 4.85 -18.11
N TYR A 369 -6.38 4.48 -16.84
CA TYR A 369 -5.80 3.20 -16.42
C TYR A 369 -6.59 2.00 -16.99
N ILE A 370 -7.92 2.03 -16.90
CA ILE A 370 -8.79 0.98 -17.45
C ILE A 370 -8.58 0.88 -18.96
N GLY A 371 -8.69 2.00 -19.68
CA GLY A 371 -8.53 2.01 -21.13
C GLY A 371 -7.16 1.51 -21.59
N LEU A 372 -6.09 2.01 -20.96
CA LEU A 372 -4.72 1.56 -21.23
C LEU A 372 -4.52 0.08 -20.89
N SER A 373 -5.08 -0.40 -19.79
CA SER A 373 -4.98 -1.83 -19.41
C SER A 373 -5.62 -2.73 -20.47
N LEU A 374 -6.83 -2.39 -20.95
CA LEU A 374 -7.53 -3.16 -21.98
C LEU A 374 -6.78 -3.18 -23.33
N ILE A 375 -6.07 -2.12 -23.65
CA ILE A 375 -5.25 -2.04 -24.87
C ILE A 375 -3.94 -2.82 -24.70
N LEU A 376 -3.22 -2.56 -23.61
CA LEU A 376 -1.86 -3.09 -23.40
C LEU A 376 -1.83 -4.54 -22.94
N MET A 377 -2.92 -5.07 -22.34
CA MET A 377 -2.98 -6.46 -21.94
C MET A 377 -2.92 -7.44 -23.13
N LYS A 378 -3.33 -7.01 -24.34
CA LYS A 378 -3.28 -7.87 -25.53
C LYS A 378 -1.83 -8.17 -25.96
N PRO A 379 -0.95 -7.18 -26.22
CA PRO A 379 0.43 -7.44 -26.63
C PRO A 379 1.38 -7.80 -25.48
N LEU A 380 1.15 -7.31 -24.25
CA LEU A 380 2.07 -7.44 -23.12
C LEU A 380 1.52 -8.33 -21.99
N ARG A 381 0.36 -8.94 -22.19
CA ARG A 381 -0.31 -9.81 -21.21
C ARG A 381 -0.39 -9.09 -19.83
N VAL A 382 -0.03 -9.79 -18.75
CA VAL A 382 -0.05 -9.21 -17.38
C VAL A 382 0.90 -8.02 -17.21
N GLY A 383 2.03 -7.98 -17.92
CA GLY A 383 2.94 -6.84 -17.95
C GLY A 383 2.27 -5.56 -18.48
N GLY A 384 1.30 -5.69 -19.41
CA GLY A 384 0.54 -4.58 -19.95
C GLY A 384 -0.31 -3.86 -18.90
N ILE A 385 -0.87 -4.58 -17.94
CA ILE A 385 -1.61 -4.00 -16.80
C ILE A 385 -0.65 -3.18 -15.91
N ALA A 386 0.55 -3.70 -15.66
CA ALA A 386 1.57 -3.01 -14.88
C ALA A 386 2.05 -1.73 -15.60
N LEU A 387 2.25 -1.79 -16.92
CA LEU A 387 2.62 -0.62 -17.73
C LEU A 387 1.50 0.42 -17.76
N ALA A 388 0.24 0.00 -17.90
CA ALA A 388 -0.91 0.88 -17.86
C ALA A 388 -0.99 1.68 -16.55
N LEU A 389 -0.70 1.03 -15.39
CA LEU A 389 -0.65 1.71 -14.10
C LEU A 389 0.50 2.74 -14.07
N SER A 390 1.64 2.41 -14.63
CA SER A 390 2.78 3.33 -14.73
C SER A 390 2.45 4.54 -15.58
N LEU A 391 1.86 4.36 -16.76
CA LEU A 391 1.44 5.45 -17.64
C LEU A 391 0.33 6.30 -17.00
N ALA A 392 -0.63 5.68 -16.34
CA ALA A 392 -1.66 6.39 -15.59
C ALA A 392 -1.06 7.21 -14.43
N SER A 393 0.04 6.74 -13.83
CA SER A 393 0.75 7.48 -12.79
C SER A 393 1.50 8.70 -13.35
N VAL A 394 2.04 8.60 -14.56
CA VAL A 394 2.59 9.77 -15.29
C VAL A 394 1.50 10.83 -15.48
N LEU A 395 0.32 10.41 -15.95
CA LEU A 395 -0.82 11.31 -16.15
C LEU A 395 -1.25 11.94 -14.81
N ASN A 396 -1.34 11.15 -13.74
CA ASN A 396 -1.70 11.63 -12.40
C ASN A 396 -0.74 12.72 -11.91
N PHE A 397 0.57 12.44 -11.96
CA PHE A 397 1.60 13.39 -11.56
C PHE A 397 1.51 14.68 -12.39
N THR A 398 1.41 14.53 -13.69
CA THR A 398 1.36 15.66 -14.63
C THR A 398 0.15 16.56 -14.38
N LEU A 399 -1.06 15.98 -14.26
CA LEU A 399 -2.27 16.74 -13.97
C LEU A 399 -2.21 17.44 -12.62
N LEU A 400 -1.82 16.73 -11.56
CA LEU A 400 -1.67 17.34 -10.23
C LEU A 400 -0.63 18.47 -10.23
N PHE A 401 0.50 18.26 -10.89
CA PHE A 401 1.56 19.26 -10.97
C PHE A 401 1.10 20.54 -11.67
N PHE A 402 0.44 20.44 -12.82
CA PHE A 402 -0.07 21.61 -13.53
C PHE A 402 -1.21 22.30 -12.79
N LEU A 403 -2.13 21.55 -12.20
CA LEU A 403 -3.25 22.12 -11.44
C LEU A 403 -2.77 22.80 -10.16
N LEU A 404 -1.74 22.27 -9.49
CA LEU A 404 -1.15 22.92 -8.33
C LEU A 404 -0.49 24.24 -8.70
N GLN A 405 0.25 24.29 -9.81
CA GLN A 405 0.85 25.55 -10.30
C GLN A 405 -0.18 26.61 -10.66
N LYS A 406 -1.38 26.24 -11.14
CA LYS A 406 -2.47 27.20 -11.34
C LYS A 406 -2.94 27.85 -10.03
N LYS A 407 -2.76 27.16 -8.89
CA LYS A 407 -3.20 27.66 -7.58
C LYS A 407 -2.13 28.47 -6.85
N ILE A 408 -0.89 27.98 -6.81
CA ILE A 408 0.19 28.62 -6.07
C ILE A 408 1.09 29.49 -6.94
N GLY A 409 0.86 29.50 -8.26
CA GLY A 409 1.73 30.14 -9.23
C GLY A 409 2.86 29.22 -9.73
N PRO A 410 3.62 29.67 -10.74
CA PRO A 410 4.70 28.89 -11.33
C PRO A 410 5.82 28.64 -10.30
N ILE A 411 6.31 27.40 -10.27
CA ILE A 411 7.52 27.02 -9.52
C ILE A 411 8.75 27.17 -10.45
N LYS A 412 9.94 27.18 -9.87
CA LYS A 412 11.21 27.20 -10.62
C LYS A 412 11.44 25.87 -11.34
N LYS A 413 10.69 25.62 -12.42
CA LYS A 413 10.75 24.38 -13.20
C LYS A 413 12.16 24.01 -13.64
N ARG A 414 12.97 25.02 -14.01
CA ARG A 414 14.36 24.81 -14.43
C ARG A 414 15.16 24.07 -13.39
N ASP A 415 15.03 24.46 -12.12
CA ASP A 415 15.79 23.86 -11.01
C ASP A 415 15.40 22.37 -10.79
N VAL A 416 14.10 22.07 -10.89
CA VAL A 416 13.61 20.68 -10.79
C VAL A 416 14.09 19.86 -11.99
N VAL A 417 13.95 20.38 -13.21
CA VAL A 417 14.32 19.66 -14.44
C VAL A 417 15.84 19.43 -14.50
N VAL A 418 16.65 20.41 -14.13
CA VAL A 418 18.11 20.29 -14.13
C VAL A 418 18.55 19.27 -13.07
N SER A 419 18.01 19.32 -11.85
CA SER A 419 18.32 18.33 -10.80
C SER A 419 17.85 16.92 -11.20
N ALA A 420 16.64 16.79 -11.75
CA ALA A 420 16.12 15.53 -12.25
C ALA A 420 16.97 14.98 -13.42
N GLY A 421 17.40 15.86 -14.33
CA GLY A 421 18.28 15.48 -15.44
C GLY A 421 19.67 14.97 -14.99
N LYS A 422 20.28 15.66 -14.02
CA LYS A 422 21.54 15.19 -13.39
C LYS A 422 21.34 13.84 -12.70
N SER A 423 20.29 13.71 -11.89
CA SER A 423 19.95 12.45 -11.21
C SER A 423 19.70 11.32 -12.21
N LEU A 424 19.00 11.60 -13.32
CA LEU A 424 18.77 10.62 -14.39
C LEU A 424 20.08 10.19 -15.05
N PHE A 425 20.97 11.13 -15.36
CA PHE A 425 22.29 10.83 -15.94
C PHE A 425 23.11 9.92 -15.03
N PHE A 426 23.23 10.27 -13.73
CA PHE A 426 23.93 9.43 -12.76
C PHE A 426 23.26 8.06 -12.59
N THR A 427 21.94 8.03 -12.67
CA THR A 427 21.17 6.78 -12.66
C THR A 427 21.52 5.90 -13.85
N VAL A 428 21.66 6.45 -15.07
CA VAL A 428 22.05 5.68 -16.26
C VAL A 428 23.45 5.10 -16.10
N VAL A 429 24.40 5.88 -15.59
CA VAL A 429 25.78 5.39 -15.33
C VAL A 429 25.76 4.25 -14.28
N MET A 430 25.08 4.44 -13.16
CA MET A 430 24.89 3.41 -12.14
C MET A 430 24.25 2.16 -12.73
N ALA A 431 23.18 2.33 -13.49
CA ALA A 431 22.40 1.26 -14.08
C ALA A 431 23.24 0.43 -15.06
N SER A 432 24.06 1.10 -15.89
CA SER A 432 24.98 0.44 -16.81
C SER A 432 26.02 -0.38 -16.07
N ALA A 433 26.61 0.18 -15.00
CA ALA A 433 27.59 -0.54 -14.17
C ALA A 433 27.00 -1.77 -13.49
N VAL A 434 25.80 -1.62 -12.89
CA VAL A 434 25.07 -2.74 -12.24
C VAL A 434 24.72 -3.82 -13.26
N ARG A 435 24.26 -3.44 -14.46
CA ARG A 435 23.93 -4.37 -15.52
C ARG A 435 25.17 -5.16 -15.97
N MET A 436 26.27 -4.47 -16.27
CA MET A 436 27.54 -5.10 -16.65
C MET A 436 28.06 -6.06 -15.57
N PHE A 437 27.89 -5.69 -14.29
CA PHE A 437 28.27 -6.57 -13.17
C PHE A 437 27.42 -7.84 -13.14
N VAL A 438 26.10 -7.73 -13.22
CA VAL A 438 25.19 -8.89 -13.13
C VAL A 438 25.33 -9.82 -14.34
N GLU A 439 25.50 -9.27 -15.56
CA GLU A 439 25.67 -10.05 -16.78
C GLU A 439 26.95 -10.91 -16.76
N ARG A 440 27.95 -10.55 -15.94
CA ARG A 440 29.18 -11.34 -15.76
C ARG A 440 28.92 -12.67 -15.05
N PHE A 441 27.87 -12.75 -14.28
CA PHE A 441 27.44 -13.96 -13.61
C PHE A 441 26.26 -14.58 -14.36
N ARG A 442 26.28 -15.89 -14.56
CA ARG A 442 25.12 -16.65 -15.05
C ARG A 442 24.11 -16.79 -13.89
N PHE A 443 23.49 -15.68 -13.46
CA PHE A 443 22.72 -15.55 -12.23
C PHE A 443 21.74 -16.71 -12.01
N GLU A 444 21.07 -17.16 -13.07
CA GLU A 444 20.05 -18.23 -13.02
C GLU A 444 20.63 -19.60 -12.62
N LYS A 445 21.94 -19.82 -12.84
CA LYS A 445 22.62 -21.10 -12.55
C LYS A 445 23.35 -21.11 -11.21
N LEU A 446 23.40 -19.97 -10.51
CA LEU A 446 24.08 -19.86 -9.23
C LEU A 446 23.27 -20.51 -8.10
N PRO A 447 23.93 -21.11 -7.08
CA PRO A 447 23.28 -21.48 -5.83
C PRO A 447 22.63 -20.26 -5.14
N PHE A 448 21.58 -20.48 -4.36
CA PHE A 448 20.81 -19.41 -3.71
C PHE A 448 21.68 -18.39 -2.94
N ILE A 449 22.68 -18.87 -2.17
CA ILE A 449 23.55 -18.00 -1.37
C ILE A 449 24.37 -17.07 -2.28
N GLU A 450 24.86 -17.58 -3.40
CA GLU A 450 25.60 -16.79 -4.39
C GLU A 450 24.68 -15.80 -5.12
N GLN A 451 23.47 -16.22 -5.48
CA GLN A 451 22.44 -15.30 -6.05
C GLN A 451 22.16 -14.14 -5.09
N LEU A 452 21.96 -14.43 -3.79
CA LEU A 452 21.77 -13.42 -2.77
C LEU A 452 23.00 -12.51 -2.66
N GLY A 453 24.20 -13.07 -2.65
CA GLY A 453 25.45 -12.31 -2.61
C GLY A 453 25.61 -11.36 -3.81
N VAL A 454 25.40 -11.84 -5.03
CA VAL A 454 25.47 -11.03 -6.25
C VAL A 454 24.38 -9.95 -6.26
N LEU A 455 23.16 -10.26 -5.83
CA LEU A 455 22.08 -9.28 -5.73
C LEU A 455 22.41 -8.18 -4.71
N LEU A 456 22.86 -8.53 -3.52
CA LEU A 456 23.26 -7.57 -2.49
C LEU A 456 24.43 -6.70 -2.95
N ALA A 457 25.45 -7.32 -3.55
CA ALA A 457 26.60 -6.59 -4.11
C ALA A 457 26.16 -5.62 -5.21
N SER A 458 25.21 -6.02 -6.06
CA SER A 458 24.64 -5.17 -7.12
C SER A 458 23.91 -3.96 -6.53
N VAL A 459 23.09 -4.17 -5.50
CA VAL A 459 22.34 -3.09 -4.85
C VAL A 459 23.30 -2.15 -4.11
N VAL A 460 24.17 -2.68 -3.27
CA VAL A 460 25.14 -1.86 -2.49
C VAL A 460 26.11 -1.14 -3.43
N GLY A 461 26.68 -1.84 -4.41
CA GLY A 461 27.57 -1.24 -5.41
C GLY A 461 26.87 -0.14 -6.22
N GLY A 462 25.62 -0.38 -6.63
CA GLY A 462 24.81 0.63 -7.31
C GLY A 462 24.60 1.89 -6.44
N ILE A 463 24.23 1.72 -5.18
CA ILE A 463 24.07 2.85 -4.24
C ILE A 463 25.38 3.60 -4.09
N LEU A 464 26.51 2.90 -3.91
CA LEU A 464 27.81 3.52 -3.76
C LEU A 464 28.21 4.32 -5.00
N ILE A 465 28.08 3.74 -6.20
CA ILE A 465 28.37 4.43 -7.47
C ILE A 465 27.52 5.70 -7.59
N TYR A 466 26.22 5.59 -7.34
CA TYR A 466 25.31 6.73 -7.44
C TYR A 466 25.64 7.85 -6.45
N VAL A 467 25.90 7.50 -5.20
CA VAL A 467 26.28 8.46 -4.16
C VAL A 467 27.63 9.11 -4.49
N LEU A 468 28.62 8.35 -4.93
CA LEU A 468 29.92 8.89 -5.33
C LEU A 468 29.80 9.87 -6.51
N LEU A 469 29.00 9.57 -7.52
CA LEU A 469 28.75 10.47 -8.64
C LEU A 469 28.12 11.80 -8.16
N HIS A 470 27.17 11.76 -7.22
CA HIS A 470 26.63 12.97 -6.63
C HIS A 470 27.65 13.73 -5.79
N LEU A 471 28.51 13.03 -5.03
CA LEU A 471 29.59 13.64 -4.23
C LEU A 471 30.59 14.40 -5.09
N PHE A 472 31.00 13.83 -6.24
CA PHE A 472 32.04 14.42 -7.10
C PHE A 472 31.49 15.51 -8.04
N PHE A 473 30.28 15.37 -8.52
CA PHE A 473 29.75 16.21 -9.60
C PHE A 473 28.61 17.15 -9.18
N ASN A 474 28.10 17.05 -7.96
CA ASN A 474 26.90 17.82 -7.57
C ASN A 474 26.90 18.25 -6.09
N HIS A 475 27.78 19.20 -5.74
CA HIS A 475 27.91 19.71 -4.37
C HIS A 475 26.62 20.40 -3.84
N GLU A 476 25.77 20.95 -4.70
CA GLU A 476 24.51 21.60 -4.27
C GLU A 476 23.49 20.58 -3.74
N ASP A 477 23.34 19.44 -4.40
CA ASP A 477 22.39 18.41 -3.95
C ASP A 477 22.91 17.61 -2.75
N LEU A 478 24.22 17.69 -2.44
CA LEU A 478 24.78 17.16 -1.19
C LEU A 478 24.23 17.82 0.07
N ARG A 479 23.90 19.09 0.01
CA ARG A 479 23.21 19.79 1.12
C ARG A 479 21.86 19.14 1.38
N ILE A 480 21.17 18.71 0.33
CA ILE A 480 19.88 17.99 0.39
C ILE A 480 20.05 16.64 1.12
N LEU A 481 21.11 15.88 0.80
CA LEU A 481 21.38 14.61 1.50
C LEU A 481 21.81 14.83 2.94
N ARG A 482 22.63 15.84 3.23
CA ARG A 482 23.03 16.18 4.61
C ARG A 482 21.83 16.59 5.46
N SER A 483 20.85 17.31 4.91
CA SER A 483 19.65 17.70 5.65
C SER A 483 18.76 16.50 6.07
N LEU A 484 18.85 15.35 5.37
CA LEU A 484 18.16 14.12 5.77
C LEU A 484 18.77 13.48 7.03
N PHE A 485 20.07 13.68 7.26
CA PHE A 485 20.82 13.12 8.40
C PHE A 485 21.05 14.11 9.54
N SER A 486 20.93 15.41 9.27
CA SER A 486 20.99 16.44 10.31
C SER A 486 19.60 16.68 10.88
N LYS A 487 19.49 16.70 12.23
CA LYS A 487 18.26 17.09 12.95
C LYS A 487 17.91 18.57 12.79
N GLU A 488 18.55 19.30 11.89
CA GLU A 488 18.25 20.70 11.62
C GLU A 488 16.93 20.82 10.87
N LYS A 489 16.03 21.58 11.46
CA LYS A 489 14.68 21.85 10.95
C LYS A 489 14.75 22.27 9.48
N ILE A 490 14.04 21.58 8.62
CA ILE A 490 13.84 21.85 7.19
C ILE A 490 13.37 23.31 6.90
N VAL A 491 13.08 24.08 7.95
CA VAL A 491 12.50 25.43 7.91
C VAL A 491 13.55 26.56 8.07
N LYS A 492 14.85 26.29 8.37
CA LYS A 492 15.82 27.34 8.70
C LYS A 492 16.84 27.71 7.61
N GLU A 493 16.74 27.26 6.38
CA GLU A 493 17.61 27.75 5.29
C GLU A 493 16.83 28.65 4.30
N SER A 494 16.39 29.79 4.78
CA SER A 494 15.86 30.87 3.94
C SER A 494 16.19 32.25 4.49
N ASP A 495 17.43 32.48 4.92
CA ASP A 495 18.00 33.80 5.03
C ASP A 495 19.18 33.95 4.08
#